data_12a44e5edba60b2bff1f347016dd7ee9
#
_entry.id   12a44e5edba60b2bff1f347016dd7ee9
#
_cell.length_a   1.000
_cell.length_b   1.000
_cell.length_c   1.000
_cell.angle_alpha   90.00
_cell.angle_beta   90.00
_cell.angle_gamma   90.00
#
_symmetry.space_group_name_H-M   'P 1'
#
loop_
_entity.id
_entity.type
_entity.pdbx_description
1 polymer ?
#
loop_
_entity_poly.entity_id
_entity_poly.type
_entity_poly.pdbx_seq_one_letter_code
_entity_poly.pdbx_strand_id
1 'polypeptide(L)'
;VTPGQRAEALVAQFGIRDPQDLDIEAMACDAGVAVEREHLSGCEATLVGVGNRAIATIKPSPVLGRERFSLAHELGHWKMHRGRAFRCRVDDPDENLIADRDLEKQADQFASHLLMPGPIFNPAVKAVGNPGFRELEGLAQTFKTSLVATSLRLANIDALPVIVACFSQRGLVWQVPAPHVPRRWFLLRALSEDSFAYDLMTKGTQTNMARKQSGDVWFQNDDAEGYELHEHSVPYRNGQILVLLYLGRKMLDARFDPDVARRFTANGSYVAGRSQHR
;
A
#
# COMPACT_ATOMS: atom_id res chain seq x y z
N VAL A 1 -10.08 -17.80 -6.97
CA VAL A 1 -9.54 -16.67 -7.76
C VAL A 1 -9.47 -15.47 -6.84
N THR A 2 -8.27 -14.89 -6.65
CA THR A 2 -8.09 -13.72 -5.78
C THR A 2 -8.66 -12.44 -6.41
N PRO A 3 -8.96 -11.39 -5.63
CA PRO A 3 -9.37 -10.09 -6.16
C PRO A 3 -8.39 -9.54 -7.20
N GLY A 4 -7.10 -9.64 -6.94
CA GLY A 4 -6.06 -9.22 -7.90
C GLY A 4 -6.09 -10.00 -9.21
N GLN A 5 -6.26 -11.33 -9.17
CA GLN A 5 -6.39 -12.15 -10.37
C GLN A 5 -7.65 -11.79 -11.18
N ARG A 6 -8.75 -11.40 -10.51
CA ARG A 6 -9.97 -10.93 -11.19
C ARG A 6 -9.75 -9.60 -11.89
N ALA A 7 -9.04 -8.68 -11.24
CA ALA A 7 -8.70 -7.39 -11.84
C ALA A 7 -7.79 -7.56 -13.06
N GLU A 8 -6.74 -8.36 -12.95
CA GLU A 8 -5.82 -8.62 -14.06
C GLU A 8 -6.48 -9.37 -15.22
N ALA A 9 -7.41 -10.29 -14.93
CA ALA A 9 -8.22 -10.93 -15.96
C ALA A 9 -9.11 -9.94 -16.72
N LEU A 10 -9.68 -8.93 -16.01
CA LEU A 10 -10.43 -7.86 -16.62
C LEU A 10 -9.55 -7.01 -17.56
N VAL A 11 -8.35 -6.63 -17.13
CA VAL A 11 -7.38 -5.91 -17.96
C VAL A 11 -7.01 -6.70 -19.20
N ALA A 12 -6.78 -8.01 -19.06
CA ALA A 12 -6.47 -8.90 -20.17
C ALA A 12 -7.66 -9.05 -21.16
N GLN A 13 -8.90 -9.07 -20.66
CA GLN A 13 -10.11 -9.11 -21.47
C GLN A 13 -10.23 -7.89 -22.41
N PHE A 14 -9.81 -6.70 -21.93
CA PHE A 14 -9.75 -5.47 -22.72
C PHE A 14 -8.51 -5.39 -23.63
N GLY A 15 -7.60 -6.37 -23.57
CA GLY A 15 -6.38 -6.41 -24.38
C GLY A 15 -5.37 -5.33 -24.04
N ILE A 16 -5.45 -4.72 -22.85
CA ILE A 16 -4.61 -3.59 -22.42
C ILE A 16 -3.19 -4.09 -22.13
N ARG A 17 -2.20 -3.40 -22.72
CA ARG A 17 -0.78 -3.67 -22.58
C ARG A 17 0.03 -2.46 -22.18
N ASP A 18 -0.52 -1.26 -22.32
CA ASP A 18 0.10 0.01 -21.94
C ASP A 18 -0.72 0.66 -20.80
N PRO A 19 -0.08 1.22 -19.76
CA PRO A 19 -0.79 1.94 -18.70
C PRO A 19 -1.64 3.10 -19.20
N GLN A 20 -1.29 3.70 -20.34
CA GLN A 20 -2.02 4.82 -20.92
C GLN A 20 -3.39 4.41 -21.49
N ASP A 21 -3.52 3.16 -21.91
CA ASP A 21 -4.76 2.60 -22.47
C ASP A 21 -5.75 2.17 -21.37
N LEU A 22 -5.36 2.32 -20.09
CA LEU A 22 -6.12 1.86 -18.94
C LEU A 22 -7.24 2.86 -18.58
N ASP A 23 -8.38 2.74 -19.27
CA ASP A 23 -9.58 3.53 -19.05
C ASP A 23 -10.54 2.82 -18.09
N ILE A 24 -10.53 3.23 -16.82
CA ILE A 24 -11.38 2.63 -15.77
C ILE A 24 -12.85 2.98 -15.98
N GLU A 25 -13.16 4.14 -16.55
CA GLU A 25 -14.57 4.52 -16.83
C GLU A 25 -15.17 3.66 -17.95
N ALA A 26 -14.42 3.42 -19.01
CA ALA A 26 -14.84 2.49 -20.07
C ALA A 26 -15.06 1.07 -19.52
N MET A 27 -14.17 0.58 -18.65
CA MET A 27 -14.34 -0.72 -18.00
C MET A 27 -15.55 -0.77 -17.06
N ALA A 28 -15.82 0.32 -16.33
CA ALA A 28 -17.00 0.44 -15.48
C ALA A 28 -18.29 0.45 -16.33
N CYS A 29 -18.30 1.21 -17.41
CA CYS A 29 -19.43 1.29 -18.36
C CYS A 29 -19.74 -0.09 -18.96
N ASP A 30 -18.72 -0.84 -19.44
CA ASP A 30 -18.88 -2.21 -19.94
C ASP A 30 -19.45 -3.17 -18.89
N ALA A 31 -19.07 -2.93 -17.61
CA ALA A 31 -19.61 -3.70 -16.50
C ALA A 31 -21.05 -3.29 -16.10
N GLY A 32 -21.67 -2.31 -16.76
CA GLY A 32 -22.99 -1.79 -16.44
C GLY A 32 -23.01 -0.77 -15.31
N VAL A 33 -21.86 -0.14 -14.99
CA VAL A 33 -21.70 0.87 -13.95
C VAL A 33 -21.64 2.25 -14.61
N ALA A 34 -22.64 3.09 -14.37
CA ALA A 34 -22.59 4.52 -14.70
C ALA A 34 -21.74 5.25 -13.64
N VAL A 35 -20.97 6.26 -14.08
CA VAL A 35 -20.09 7.03 -13.19
C VAL A 35 -20.64 8.45 -13.09
N GLU A 36 -20.87 8.89 -11.85
CA GLU A 36 -21.29 10.25 -11.52
C GLU A 36 -20.25 10.89 -10.59
N ARG A 37 -20.18 12.22 -10.62
CA ARG A 37 -19.27 12.99 -9.77
C ARG A 37 -20.06 14.00 -8.97
N GLU A 38 -20.06 13.80 -7.64
CA GLU A 38 -20.78 14.68 -6.70
C GLU A 38 -19.96 14.91 -5.43
N HIS A 39 -20.26 16.01 -4.74
CA HIS A 39 -19.70 16.29 -3.42
C HIS A 39 -20.36 15.39 -2.37
N LEU A 40 -19.62 14.34 -1.98
CA LEU A 40 -20.05 13.41 -0.95
C LEU A 40 -19.57 13.87 0.44
N SER A 41 -20.43 13.73 1.45
CA SER A 41 -20.08 13.96 2.86
C SER A 41 -19.76 12.65 3.55
N GLY A 42 -18.58 12.56 4.19
CA GLY A 42 -18.19 11.40 5.00
C GLY A 42 -17.74 10.16 4.20
N CYS A 43 -17.67 10.24 2.86
CA CYS A 43 -17.15 9.14 2.04
C CYS A 43 -16.47 9.68 0.77
N GLU A 44 -15.62 8.86 0.15
CA GLU A 44 -14.94 9.20 -1.11
C GLU A 44 -15.68 8.67 -2.34
N ALA A 45 -16.50 7.63 -2.15
CA ALA A 45 -17.35 7.06 -3.19
C ALA A 45 -18.55 6.33 -2.60
N THR A 46 -19.55 6.06 -3.45
CA THR A 46 -20.69 5.18 -3.15
C THR A 46 -21.06 4.37 -4.37
N LEU A 47 -21.55 3.14 -4.14
CA LEU A 47 -22.06 2.27 -5.20
C LEU A 47 -23.50 1.87 -4.89
N VAL A 48 -24.42 2.14 -5.82
CA VAL A 48 -25.80 1.70 -5.74
C VAL A 48 -26.12 0.87 -6.96
N GLY A 49 -26.53 -0.38 -6.77
CA GLY A 49 -26.79 -1.29 -7.88
C GLY A 49 -28.16 -1.95 -7.79
N VAL A 50 -28.79 -2.14 -8.96
CA VAL A 50 -30.05 -2.87 -9.12
C VAL A 50 -29.92 -3.79 -10.34
N GLY A 51 -30.11 -5.10 -10.11
CA GLY A 51 -29.98 -6.12 -11.16
C GLY A 51 -28.56 -6.16 -11.74
N ASN A 52 -28.40 -5.82 -13.01
CA ASN A 52 -27.12 -5.82 -13.72
C ASN A 52 -26.59 -4.41 -14.03
N ARG A 53 -27.16 -3.37 -13.41
CA ARG A 53 -26.72 -1.98 -13.54
C ARG A 53 -26.43 -1.37 -12.18
N ALA A 54 -25.48 -0.45 -12.15
CA ALA A 54 -25.13 0.31 -10.96
C ALA A 54 -24.77 1.76 -11.31
N ILE A 55 -24.80 2.60 -10.30
CA ILE A 55 -24.25 3.96 -10.34
C ILE A 55 -23.16 4.03 -9.28
N ALA A 56 -21.95 4.39 -9.70
CA ALA A 56 -20.85 4.73 -8.83
C ALA A 56 -20.75 6.26 -8.75
N THR A 57 -21.01 6.82 -7.58
CA THR A 57 -20.85 8.26 -7.34
C THR A 57 -19.50 8.49 -6.70
N ILE A 58 -18.64 9.28 -7.35
CA ILE A 58 -17.25 9.52 -6.95
C ILE A 58 -17.12 11.00 -6.52
N LYS A 59 -16.46 11.20 -5.36
CA LYS A 59 -16.16 12.54 -4.89
C LYS A 59 -15.01 13.13 -5.72
N PRO A 60 -15.19 14.32 -6.33
CA PRO A 60 -14.12 14.99 -7.05
C PRO A 60 -12.90 15.26 -6.17
N SER A 61 -11.71 15.02 -6.69
CA SER A 61 -10.46 15.21 -5.97
C SER A 61 -9.37 15.85 -6.84
N PRO A 62 -8.66 16.88 -6.34
CA PRO A 62 -7.51 17.43 -7.04
C PRO A 62 -6.27 16.51 -6.99
N VAL A 63 -6.34 15.44 -6.18
CA VAL A 63 -5.21 14.51 -6.00
C VAL A 63 -5.22 13.48 -7.12
N LEU A 64 -4.15 13.45 -7.90
CA LEU A 64 -3.97 12.50 -8.98
C LEU A 64 -4.19 11.05 -8.49
N GLY A 65 -4.99 10.31 -9.22
CA GLY A 65 -5.26 8.89 -8.97
C GLY A 65 -6.30 8.62 -7.88
N ARG A 66 -6.76 9.60 -7.09
CA ARG A 66 -7.75 9.34 -6.03
C ARG A 66 -9.10 8.95 -6.62
N GLU A 67 -9.65 9.72 -7.56
CA GLU A 67 -10.91 9.39 -8.23
C GLU A 67 -10.81 8.04 -8.96
N ARG A 68 -9.68 7.80 -9.63
CA ARG A 68 -9.43 6.51 -10.33
C ARG A 68 -9.42 5.34 -9.37
N PHE A 69 -8.79 5.52 -8.19
CA PHE A 69 -8.76 4.48 -7.16
C PHE A 69 -10.18 4.23 -6.61
N SER A 70 -10.92 5.30 -6.28
CA SER A 70 -12.29 5.19 -5.80
C SER A 70 -13.18 4.47 -6.81
N LEU A 71 -13.12 4.82 -8.10
CA LEU A 71 -13.89 4.13 -9.14
C LEU A 71 -13.47 2.66 -9.30
N ALA A 72 -12.17 2.37 -9.29
CA ALA A 72 -11.66 1.00 -9.38
C ALA A 72 -12.08 0.15 -8.17
N HIS A 73 -12.16 0.75 -6.98
CA HIS A 73 -12.64 0.15 -5.76
C HIS A 73 -14.13 -0.20 -5.85
N GLU A 74 -14.97 0.75 -6.27
CA GLU A 74 -16.40 0.52 -6.47
C GLU A 74 -16.66 -0.55 -7.56
N LEU A 75 -15.85 -0.55 -8.63
CA LEU A 75 -15.91 -1.59 -9.63
C LEU A 75 -15.53 -2.97 -9.05
N GLY A 76 -14.60 -3.00 -8.10
CA GLY A 76 -14.26 -4.19 -7.33
C GLY A 76 -15.46 -4.73 -6.55
N HIS A 77 -16.16 -3.87 -5.82
CA HIS A 77 -17.40 -4.24 -5.15
C HIS A 77 -18.45 -4.75 -6.14
N TRP A 78 -18.64 -4.06 -7.24
CA TRP A 78 -19.60 -4.49 -8.26
C TRP A 78 -19.31 -5.85 -8.87
N LYS A 79 -18.03 -6.13 -9.14
CA LYS A 79 -17.61 -7.40 -9.76
C LYS A 79 -17.61 -8.59 -8.78
N MET A 80 -17.42 -8.35 -7.48
CA MET A 80 -17.20 -9.41 -6.50
C MET A 80 -18.31 -9.55 -5.46
N HIS A 81 -19.02 -8.47 -5.15
CA HIS A 81 -19.91 -8.42 -3.99
C HIS A 81 -21.34 -8.01 -4.37
N ARG A 82 -21.82 -8.40 -5.56
CA ARG A 82 -23.17 -8.06 -6.05
C ARG A 82 -24.27 -8.43 -5.05
N GLY A 83 -25.30 -7.60 -4.96
CA GLY A 83 -26.45 -7.80 -4.10
C GLY A 83 -26.31 -7.21 -2.71
N ARG A 84 -25.21 -6.49 -2.43
CA ARG A 84 -25.03 -5.69 -1.22
C ARG A 84 -24.99 -4.22 -1.60
N ALA A 85 -25.60 -3.36 -0.77
CA ALA A 85 -25.42 -1.91 -0.89
C ALA A 85 -24.17 -1.52 -0.11
N PHE A 86 -23.21 -0.89 -0.77
CA PHE A 86 -21.99 -0.41 -0.15
C PHE A 86 -22.02 1.11 -0.04
N ARG A 87 -21.73 1.61 1.15
CA ARG A 87 -21.30 2.99 1.37
C ARG A 87 -19.90 2.90 1.95
N CYS A 88 -18.92 3.24 1.15
CA CYS A 88 -17.54 3.34 1.64
C CYS A 88 -17.42 4.56 2.54
N ARG A 89 -17.70 4.38 3.84
CA ARG A 89 -17.53 5.39 4.88
C ARG A 89 -16.13 5.30 5.45
N VAL A 90 -15.48 6.44 5.54
CA VAL A 90 -14.17 6.56 6.20
C VAL A 90 -14.29 6.49 7.73
N ASP A 91 -15.46 6.76 8.32
CA ASP A 91 -15.60 7.04 9.75
C ASP A 91 -16.84 6.43 10.43
N ASP A 92 -17.25 5.18 10.16
CA ASP A 92 -18.36 4.58 10.94
C ASP A 92 -17.87 3.48 11.89
N PRO A 93 -18.00 3.64 13.23
CA PRO A 93 -17.51 2.69 14.22
C PRO A 93 -18.46 1.54 14.58
N ASP A 94 -19.61 1.34 13.90
CA ASP A 94 -20.62 0.38 14.34
C ASP A 94 -20.57 -1.03 13.70
N GLU A 95 -20.59 -1.94 14.55
CA GLU A 95 -20.87 -3.38 14.78
C GLU A 95 -20.88 -4.45 13.67
N ASN A 96 -20.89 -4.19 12.40
CA ASN A 96 -20.76 -5.24 11.36
C ASN A 96 -19.35 -5.33 10.75
N LEU A 97 -18.37 -4.85 11.48
CA LEU A 97 -17.05 -4.42 11.03
C LEU A 97 -16.09 -5.51 10.52
N ILE A 98 -16.27 -6.79 10.84
CA ILE A 98 -15.28 -7.81 10.45
C ILE A 98 -15.53 -8.30 9.02
N ALA A 99 -16.77 -8.58 8.68
CA ALA A 99 -17.12 -9.03 7.32
C ALA A 99 -16.96 -7.89 6.29
N ASP A 100 -17.29 -6.66 6.67
CA ASP A 100 -17.15 -5.50 5.80
C ASP A 100 -15.68 -5.13 5.59
N ARG A 101 -14.83 -5.23 6.63
CA ARG A 101 -13.37 -5.01 6.49
C ARG A 101 -12.70 -5.96 5.51
N ASP A 102 -13.13 -7.20 5.43
CA ASP A 102 -12.56 -8.16 4.49
C ASP A 102 -13.02 -7.86 3.05
N LEU A 103 -14.26 -7.39 2.87
CA LEU A 103 -14.77 -6.97 1.57
C LEU A 103 -14.09 -5.70 1.09
N GLU A 104 -13.86 -4.73 1.98
CA GLU A 104 -13.11 -3.51 1.69
C GLU A 104 -11.67 -3.83 1.26
N LYS A 105 -10.96 -4.71 2.00
CA LYS A 105 -9.63 -5.17 1.61
C LYS A 105 -9.61 -5.87 0.26
N GLN A 106 -10.65 -6.64 -0.06
CA GLN A 106 -10.78 -7.27 -1.36
C GLN A 106 -10.97 -6.24 -2.47
N ALA A 107 -11.80 -5.22 -2.26
CA ALA A 107 -12.00 -4.13 -3.20
C ALA A 107 -10.73 -3.29 -3.37
N ASP A 108 -10.00 -3.00 -2.29
CA ASP A 108 -8.70 -2.33 -2.34
C ASP A 108 -7.67 -3.14 -3.14
N GLN A 109 -7.61 -4.46 -2.91
CA GLN A 109 -6.73 -5.35 -3.65
C GLN A 109 -7.10 -5.39 -5.13
N PHE A 110 -8.39 -5.47 -5.46
CA PHE A 110 -8.88 -5.39 -6.83
C PHE A 110 -8.47 -4.07 -7.48
N ALA A 111 -8.73 -2.93 -6.83
CA ALA A 111 -8.39 -1.61 -7.33
C ALA A 111 -6.88 -1.45 -7.59
N SER A 112 -6.05 -1.88 -6.64
CA SER A 112 -4.59 -1.83 -6.78
C SER A 112 -4.10 -2.63 -7.99
N HIS A 113 -4.64 -3.84 -8.20
CA HIS A 113 -4.27 -4.69 -9.35
C HIS A 113 -4.89 -4.22 -10.67
N LEU A 114 -6.05 -3.57 -10.64
CA LEU A 114 -6.66 -2.99 -11.82
C LEU A 114 -5.85 -1.80 -12.33
N LEU A 115 -5.44 -0.90 -11.42
CA LEU A 115 -4.69 0.30 -11.76
C LEU A 115 -3.22 0.02 -12.09
N MET A 116 -2.62 -0.99 -11.47
CA MET A 116 -1.23 -1.41 -11.65
C MET A 116 -1.16 -2.92 -11.89
N PRO A 117 -1.64 -3.39 -13.07
CA PRO A 117 -1.68 -4.82 -13.38
C PRO A 117 -0.27 -5.43 -13.41
N GLY A 118 -0.10 -6.58 -12.78
CA GLY A 118 1.20 -7.24 -12.68
C GLY A 118 1.92 -7.42 -14.02
N PRO A 119 1.25 -7.87 -15.10
CA PRO A 119 1.88 -8.03 -16.42
C PRO A 119 2.48 -6.73 -17.00
N ILE A 120 1.99 -5.56 -16.59
CA ILE A 120 2.46 -4.25 -17.04
C ILE A 120 3.38 -3.62 -16.00
N PHE A 121 3.00 -3.66 -14.72
CA PHE A 121 3.72 -3.00 -13.63
C PHE A 121 5.07 -3.68 -13.31
N ASN A 122 5.10 -5.03 -13.28
CA ASN A 122 6.31 -5.76 -12.92
C ASN A 122 7.48 -5.52 -13.92
N PRO A 123 7.27 -5.51 -15.24
CA PRO A 123 8.32 -5.14 -16.18
C PRO A 123 8.81 -3.68 -15.99
N ALA A 124 7.89 -2.75 -15.71
CA ALA A 124 8.25 -1.35 -15.46
C ALA A 124 9.13 -1.20 -14.22
N VAL A 125 8.81 -1.91 -13.12
CA VAL A 125 9.66 -1.95 -11.92
C VAL A 125 11.02 -2.59 -12.21
N LYS A 126 11.06 -3.70 -12.95
CA LYS A 126 12.32 -4.37 -13.33
C LYS A 126 13.23 -3.48 -14.15
N ALA A 127 12.68 -2.67 -15.03
CA ALA A 127 13.45 -1.72 -15.86
C ALA A 127 14.16 -0.65 -15.02
N VAL A 128 13.58 -0.28 -13.88
CA VAL A 128 14.16 0.68 -12.93
C VAL A 128 15.17 0.03 -11.97
N GLY A 129 15.00 -1.25 -11.67
CA GLY A 129 15.83 -2.01 -10.71
C GLY A 129 15.33 -1.85 -9.28
N ASN A 130 16.13 -1.23 -8.40
CA ASN A 130 15.74 -0.90 -7.02
C ASN A 130 15.26 0.56 -6.97
N PRO A 131 13.94 0.82 -7.18
CA PRO A 131 13.45 2.19 -7.28
C PRO A 131 13.52 2.91 -5.93
N GLY A 132 14.07 4.12 -5.93
CA GLY A 132 13.85 5.09 -4.87
C GLY A 132 12.52 5.83 -5.06
N PHE A 133 12.23 6.79 -4.18
CA PHE A 133 10.97 7.53 -4.29
C PHE A 133 10.86 8.35 -5.59
N ARG A 134 11.96 8.84 -6.14
CA ARG A 134 11.96 9.55 -7.43
C ARG A 134 11.47 8.66 -8.57
N GLU A 135 11.96 7.43 -8.64
CA GLU A 135 11.56 6.45 -9.65
C GLU A 135 10.12 5.99 -9.42
N LEU A 136 9.72 5.84 -8.14
CA LEU A 136 8.33 5.52 -7.78
C LEU A 136 7.35 6.65 -8.13
N GLU A 137 7.77 7.91 -8.05
CA GLU A 137 6.99 9.06 -8.55
C GLU A 137 6.80 8.98 -10.07
N GLY A 138 7.84 8.62 -10.82
CA GLY A 138 7.75 8.39 -12.27
C GLY A 138 6.77 7.26 -12.61
N LEU A 139 6.83 6.14 -11.88
CA LEU A 139 5.86 5.05 -12.02
C LEU A 139 4.44 5.50 -11.63
N ALA A 140 4.30 6.24 -10.54
CA ALA A 140 3.00 6.77 -10.10
C ALA A 140 2.36 7.68 -11.16
N GLN A 141 3.15 8.53 -11.81
CA GLN A 141 2.69 9.36 -12.94
C GLN A 141 2.28 8.50 -14.13
N THR A 142 3.09 7.51 -14.51
CA THR A 142 2.81 6.60 -15.63
C THR A 142 1.49 5.85 -15.43
N PHE A 143 1.25 5.32 -14.24
CA PHE A 143 0.04 4.57 -13.90
C PHE A 143 -1.12 5.45 -13.40
N LYS A 144 -0.90 6.76 -13.29
CA LYS A 144 -1.86 7.76 -12.75
C LYS A 144 -2.39 7.34 -11.37
N THR A 145 -1.45 7.00 -10.47
CA THR A 145 -1.70 6.59 -9.08
C THR A 145 -0.99 7.52 -8.10
N SER A 146 -1.21 7.37 -6.80
CA SER A 146 -0.44 8.10 -5.80
C SER A 146 0.90 7.41 -5.51
N LEU A 147 1.89 8.19 -5.04
CA LEU A 147 3.19 7.65 -4.60
C LEU A 147 3.01 6.52 -3.57
N VAL A 148 2.12 6.70 -2.60
CA VAL A 148 1.86 5.67 -1.58
C VAL A 148 1.25 4.41 -2.19
N ALA A 149 0.24 4.53 -3.06
CA ALA A 149 -0.36 3.38 -3.72
C ALA A 149 0.67 2.61 -4.56
N THR A 150 1.55 3.33 -5.27
CA THR A 150 2.65 2.73 -6.06
C THR A 150 3.68 2.05 -5.16
N SER A 151 4.06 2.66 -4.03
CA SER A 151 4.98 2.06 -3.05
C SER A 151 4.40 0.80 -2.42
N LEU A 152 3.11 0.82 -2.06
CA LEU A 152 2.41 -0.36 -1.53
C LEU A 152 2.31 -1.47 -2.59
N ARG A 153 2.06 -1.10 -3.86
CA ARG A 153 2.05 -2.06 -4.95
C ARG A 153 3.43 -2.68 -5.16
N LEU A 154 4.51 -1.89 -5.07
CA LEU A 154 5.89 -2.40 -5.11
C LEU A 154 6.13 -3.48 -4.05
N ALA A 155 5.73 -3.24 -2.80
CA ALA A 155 5.86 -4.23 -1.75
C ALA A 155 5.06 -5.51 -2.06
N ASN A 156 3.87 -5.37 -2.64
CA ASN A 156 2.97 -6.50 -2.88
C ASN A 156 3.32 -7.36 -4.11
N ILE A 157 4.16 -6.90 -5.05
CA ILE A 157 4.57 -7.70 -6.21
C ILE A 157 5.60 -8.78 -5.88
N ASP A 158 6.14 -8.78 -4.66
CA ASP A 158 7.12 -9.75 -4.17
C ASP A 158 8.40 -9.89 -5.02
N ALA A 159 8.77 -8.82 -5.72
CA ALA A 159 9.94 -8.81 -6.60
C ALA A 159 11.20 -8.29 -5.90
N LEU A 160 11.05 -7.50 -4.87
CA LEU A 160 12.13 -6.79 -4.16
C LEU A 160 12.00 -6.95 -2.64
N PRO A 161 13.12 -7.08 -1.91
CA PRO A 161 13.13 -7.25 -0.46
C PRO A 161 12.88 -5.92 0.26
N VAL A 162 11.66 -5.41 0.13
CA VAL A 162 11.32 -4.07 0.57
C VAL A 162 10.32 -4.06 1.73
N ILE A 163 10.49 -3.11 2.63
CA ILE A 163 9.47 -2.70 3.59
C ILE A 163 9.09 -1.25 3.28
N VAL A 164 7.80 -1.00 3.09
CA VAL A 164 7.25 0.36 3.02
C VAL A 164 6.66 0.69 4.38
N ALA A 165 7.05 1.82 4.96
CA ALA A 165 6.54 2.25 6.26
C ALA A 165 6.21 3.74 6.28
N CYS A 166 5.32 4.12 7.18
CA CYS A 166 4.98 5.51 7.44
C CYS A 166 5.16 5.80 8.92
N PHE A 167 5.86 6.89 9.20
CA PHE A 167 6.09 7.36 10.56
C PHE A 167 5.53 8.76 10.77
N SER A 168 5.08 9.03 11.96
CA SER A 168 4.74 10.36 12.48
C SER A 168 5.63 10.71 13.67
N GLN A 169 5.52 11.91 14.21
CA GLN A 169 6.17 12.28 15.47
C GLN A 169 5.79 11.36 16.64
N ARG A 170 4.64 10.68 16.56
CA ARG A 170 4.18 9.71 17.57
C ARG A 170 4.71 8.30 17.34
N GLY A 171 5.47 8.07 16.26
CA GLY A 171 6.07 6.79 15.90
C GLY A 171 5.44 6.15 14.66
N LEU A 172 5.60 4.83 14.55
CA LEU A 172 5.13 4.03 13.43
C LEU A 172 3.60 4.10 13.28
N VAL A 173 3.15 4.56 12.14
CA VAL A 173 1.72 4.63 11.78
C VAL A 173 1.28 3.33 11.13
N TRP A 174 2.01 2.86 10.11
CA TRP A 174 1.79 1.59 9.44
C TRP A 174 3.06 1.11 8.73
N GLN A 175 3.10 -0.18 8.42
CA GLN A 175 4.15 -0.82 7.62
C GLN A 175 3.58 -1.92 6.75
N VAL A 176 4.20 -2.13 5.59
CA VAL A 176 3.89 -3.22 4.65
C VAL A 176 5.22 -3.83 4.18
N PRO A 177 5.62 -4.97 4.73
CA PRO A 177 6.76 -5.74 4.21
C PRO A 177 6.37 -6.51 2.96
N ALA A 178 7.29 -6.69 2.02
CA ALA A 178 7.11 -7.63 0.93
C ALA A 178 6.95 -9.07 1.46
N PRO A 179 6.17 -9.94 0.79
CA PRO A 179 5.86 -11.29 1.29
C PRO A 179 7.06 -12.15 1.66
N HIS A 180 8.17 -12.05 0.91
CA HIS A 180 9.38 -12.83 1.18
C HIS A 180 10.31 -12.20 2.23
N VAL A 181 10.01 -11.01 2.76
CA VAL A 181 10.75 -10.44 3.89
C VAL A 181 10.51 -11.30 5.13
N PRO A 182 11.59 -11.81 5.78
CA PRO A 182 11.44 -12.65 6.96
C PRO A 182 10.68 -11.95 8.09
N ARG A 183 9.68 -12.61 8.64
CA ARG A 183 8.83 -12.08 9.71
C ARG A 183 9.56 -11.85 11.04
N ARG A 184 10.81 -12.28 11.14
CA ARG A 184 11.64 -12.02 12.32
C ARG A 184 12.02 -10.56 12.50
N TRP A 185 11.99 -9.75 11.43
CA TRP A 185 12.41 -8.36 11.46
C TRP A 185 11.27 -7.48 11.98
N PHE A 186 11.41 -7.03 13.24
CA PHE A 186 10.43 -6.19 13.90
C PHE A 186 10.89 -4.74 13.86
N LEU A 187 10.21 -3.88 13.10
CA LEU A 187 10.52 -2.45 13.06
C LEU A 187 10.41 -1.80 14.43
N LEU A 188 11.30 -0.86 14.70
CA LEU A 188 11.20 0.06 15.83
C LEU A 188 9.88 0.82 15.76
N ARG A 189 9.27 1.07 16.92
CA ARG A 189 8.02 1.83 17.00
C ARG A 189 8.24 3.35 16.86
N ALA A 190 9.42 3.84 17.22
CA ALA A 190 9.84 5.22 17.03
C ALA A 190 11.04 5.25 16.08
N LEU A 191 11.23 6.35 15.38
CA LEU A 191 12.43 6.57 14.57
C LEU A 191 13.65 6.64 15.49
N SER A 192 14.71 5.91 15.16
CA SER A 192 16.02 6.07 15.77
C SER A 192 16.61 7.44 15.39
N GLU A 193 17.33 8.08 16.31
CA GLU A 193 18.05 9.34 16.06
C GLU A 193 19.13 9.19 14.98
N ASP A 194 19.59 7.96 14.74
CA ASP A 194 20.58 7.63 13.71
C ASP A 194 19.95 7.37 12.33
N SER A 195 18.62 7.38 12.20
CA SER A 195 17.95 7.20 10.91
C SER A 195 17.90 8.49 10.09
N PHE A 196 17.99 8.36 8.77
CA PHE A 196 17.81 9.52 7.89
C PHE A 196 16.36 10.05 7.91
N ALA A 197 15.39 9.19 8.22
CA ALA A 197 14.00 9.58 8.45
C ALA A 197 13.85 10.50 9.67
N TYR A 198 14.63 10.27 10.75
CA TYR A 198 14.65 11.16 11.91
C TYR A 198 15.24 12.52 11.56
N ASP A 199 16.35 12.56 10.84
CA ASP A 199 16.96 13.80 10.36
C ASP A 199 16.00 14.58 9.45
N LEU A 200 15.27 13.88 8.59
CA LEU A 200 14.25 14.48 7.74
C LEU A 200 13.10 15.07 8.56
N MET A 201 12.63 14.35 9.58
CA MET A 201 11.51 14.77 10.43
C MET A 201 11.87 15.97 11.31
N THR A 202 13.10 16.01 11.84
CA THR A 202 13.53 17.01 12.84
C THR A 202 14.26 18.19 12.25
N LYS A 203 15.08 17.96 11.21
CA LYS A 203 15.97 18.96 10.59
C LYS A 203 15.53 19.34 9.16
N GLY A 204 14.56 18.62 8.57
CA GLY A 204 14.15 18.82 7.18
C GLY A 204 15.21 18.36 6.16
N THR A 205 16.22 17.60 6.57
CA THR A 205 17.31 17.15 5.71
C THR A 205 16.81 16.06 4.77
N GLN A 206 16.57 16.40 3.52
CA GLN A 206 16.11 15.45 2.51
C GLN A 206 17.29 14.84 1.75
N THR A 207 17.23 13.53 1.48
CA THR A 207 18.18 12.84 0.60
C THR A 207 17.44 12.32 -0.63
N ASN A 208 18.06 12.48 -1.80
CA ASN A 208 17.46 12.06 -3.08
C ASN A 208 17.77 10.61 -3.46
N MET A 209 18.52 9.90 -2.63
CA MET A 209 18.98 8.54 -2.91
C MET A 209 18.86 7.67 -1.68
N ALA A 210 18.65 6.38 -1.90
CA ALA A 210 18.76 5.37 -0.86
C ALA A 210 20.20 5.31 -0.31
N ARG A 211 20.36 5.27 1.01
CA ARG A 211 21.65 5.25 1.69
C ARG A 211 21.74 4.02 2.58
N LYS A 212 22.95 3.48 2.68
CA LYS A 212 23.23 2.37 3.61
C LYS A 212 22.97 2.79 5.04
N GLN A 213 22.39 1.84 5.79
CA GLN A 213 22.10 2.00 7.20
C GLN A 213 22.32 0.65 7.92
N SER A 214 22.68 0.70 9.19
CA SER A 214 22.75 -0.48 10.04
C SER A 214 21.34 -0.97 10.40
N GLY A 215 21.20 -2.29 10.55
CA GLY A 215 19.89 -2.90 10.81
C GLY A 215 19.30 -2.53 12.17
N ASP A 216 20.13 -2.30 13.21
CA ASP A 216 19.68 -1.91 14.55
C ASP A 216 19.05 -0.50 14.61
N VAL A 217 19.36 0.35 13.63
CA VAL A 217 18.69 1.65 13.47
C VAL A 217 17.20 1.49 13.15
N TRP A 218 16.81 0.33 12.58
CA TRP A 218 15.45 0.08 12.11
C TRP A 218 14.72 -1.06 12.82
N PHE A 219 15.47 -2.04 13.36
CA PHE A 219 14.88 -3.26 13.91
C PHE A 219 15.20 -3.45 15.39
N GLN A 220 14.24 -4.02 16.13
CA GLN A 220 14.32 -4.29 17.56
C GLN A 220 15.18 -5.53 17.88
N ASN A 221 15.66 -6.25 16.87
CA ASN A 221 16.38 -7.50 17.03
C ASN A 221 17.80 -7.26 17.56
N ASP A 222 18.23 -8.00 18.57
CA ASP A 222 19.56 -7.86 19.19
C ASP A 222 20.72 -8.10 18.21
N ASP A 223 20.50 -8.90 17.18
CA ASP A 223 21.49 -9.23 16.13
C ASP A 223 21.40 -8.29 14.92
N ALA A 224 20.53 -7.30 14.95
CA ALA A 224 20.28 -6.41 13.80
C ALA A 224 21.51 -5.58 13.42
N GLU A 225 22.37 -5.22 14.37
CA GLU A 225 23.64 -4.51 14.13
C GLU A 225 24.56 -5.23 13.13
N GLY A 226 24.48 -6.56 13.08
CA GLY A 226 25.26 -7.38 12.14
C GLY A 226 24.81 -7.31 10.68
N TYR A 227 23.76 -6.54 10.38
CA TYR A 227 23.13 -6.47 9.06
C TYR A 227 23.08 -5.06 8.52
N GLU A 228 23.06 -4.97 7.19
CA GLU A 228 22.94 -3.70 6.46
C GLU A 228 21.68 -3.69 5.60
N LEU A 229 21.07 -2.53 5.48
CA LEU A 229 19.95 -2.24 4.61
C LEU A 229 20.16 -0.90 3.88
N HIS A 230 19.28 -0.56 2.94
CA HIS A 230 19.26 0.78 2.36
C HIS A 230 17.96 1.46 2.76
N GLU A 231 18.10 2.66 3.30
CA GLU A 231 16.99 3.54 3.69
C GLU A 231 16.81 4.64 2.65
N HIS A 232 15.56 4.88 2.25
CA HIS A 232 15.15 6.08 1.54
C HIS A 232 13.90 6.66 2.20
N SER A 233 13.90 7.96 2.48
CA SER A 233 12.83 8.63 3.22
C SER A 233 12.44 9.92 2.54
N VAL A 234 11.13 10.21 2.47
CA VAL A 234 10.59 11.46 1.92
C VAL A 234 9.48 12.02 2.82
N PRO A 235 9.29 13.35 2.80
CA PRO A 235 8.16 13.95 3.49
C PRO A 235 6.84 13.42 2.95
N TYR A 236 5.88 13.25 3.86
CA TYR A 236 4.52 12.85 3.53
C TYR A 236 3.52 13.79 4.24
N ARG A 237 2.24 13.66 3.92
CA ARG A 237 1.18 14.54 4.46
C ARG A 237 1.20 14.63 6.00
N ASN A 238 0.74 15.75 6.53
CA ASN A 238 0.56 15.98 7.97
C ASN A 238 1.83 15.77 8.81
N GLY A 239 3.01 16.11 8.28
CA GLY A 239 4.28 15.96 9.00
C GLY A 239 4.73 14.51 9.17
N GLN A 240 4.15 13.59 8.44
CA GLN A 240 4.59 12.19 8.37
C GLN A 240 5.77 12.03 7.42
N ILE A 241 6.49 10.92 7.59
CA ILE A 241 7.58 10.48 6.71
C ILE A 241 7.21 9.14 6.09
N LEU A 242 7.32 9.04 4.79
CA LEU A 242 7.25 7.78 4.08
C LEU A 242 8.65 7.21 3.94
N VAL A 243 8.80 5.94 4.28
CA VAL A 243 10.09 5.24 4.34
C VAL A 243 10.06 4.00 3.47
N LEU A 244 11.14 3.76 2.75
CA LEU A 244 11.38 2.60 1.93
C LEU A 244 12.69 1.96 2.40
N LEU A 245 12.62 0.73 2.90
CA LEU A 245 13.76 -0.04 3.40
C LEU A 245 14.00 -1.23 2.47
N TYR A 246 15.17 -1.30 1.86
CA TYR A 246 15.63 -2.46 1.10
C TYR A 246 16.54 -3.32 1.96
N LEU A 247 16.10 -4.52 2.27
CA LEU A 247 16.87 -5.45 3.09
C LEU A 247 18.04 -6.05 2.32
N GLY A 248 19.21 -6.12 2.97
CA GLY A 248 20.37 -6.79 2.43
C GLY A 248 20.15 -8.30 2.31
N ARG A 249 20.83 -8.97 1.37
CA ARG A 249 20.68 -10.40 1.12
C ARG A 249 20.84 -11.25 2.39
N LYS A 250 21.81 -10.92 3.24
CA LYS A 250 22.03 -11.61 4.51
C LYS A 250 20.82 -11.56 5.45
N MET A 251 20.03 -10.47 5.38
CA MET A 251 18.81 -10.33 6.17
C MET A 251 17.70 -11.27 5.69
N LEU A 252 17.66 -11.57 4.39
CA LEU A 252 16.67 -12.49 3.82
C LEU A 252 17.00 -13.94 4.16
N ASP A 253 18.29 -14.27 4.25
CA ASP A 253 18.77 -15.61 4.59
C ASP A 253 18.74 -15.88 6.12
N ALA A 254 18.52 -14.84 6.94
CA ALA A 254 18.50 -14.93 8.39
C ALA A 254 17.31 -15.77 8.87
N ARG A 255 17.60 -16.89 9.54
CA ARG A 255 16.57 -17.79 10.08
C ARG A 255 15.91 -17.19 11.32
N PHE A 256 14.63 -17.49 11.51
CA PHE A 256 13.93 -17.18 12.74
C PHE A 256 14.54 -17.99 13.89
N ASP A 257 15.07 -17.29 14.91
CA ASP A 257 15.53 -17.90 16.15
C ASP A 257 14.43 -17.78 17.21
N PRO A 258 13.81 -18.91 17.64
CA PRO A 258 12.76 -18.88 18.64
C PRO A 258 13.22 -18.38 20.01
N ASP A 259 14.51 -18.50 20.34
CA ASP A 259 15.06 -18.07 21.63
C ASP A 259 15.23 -16.54 21.69
N VAL A 260 15.54 -15.90 20.57
CA VAL A 260 15.48 -14.44 20.44
C VAL A 260 14.04 -13.96 20.60
N ALA A 261 13.07 -14.61 19.96
CA ALA A 261 11.67 -14.25 20.08
C ALA A 261 11.14 -14.37 21.53
N ARG A 262 11.59 -15.35 22.30
CA ARG A 262 11.23 -15.55 23.71
C ARG A 262 11.75 -14.45 24.63
N ARG A 263 12.93 -13.88 24.36
CA ARG A 263 13.49 -12.76 25.13
C ARG A 263 12.64 -11.50 25.01
N PHE A 264 12.06 -11.24 23.85
CA PHE A 264 11.14 -10.12 23.63
C PHE A 264 9.79 -10.27 24.35
N THR A 265 9.29 -11.51 24.52
CA THR A 265 8.05 -11.74 25.26
C THR A 265 8.24 -11.69 26.78
N ALA A 266 9.46 -11.91 27.28
CA ALA A 266 9.76 -11.86 28.71
C ALA A 266 9.96 -10.42 29.25
N ASN A 267 10.40 -9.48 28.41
CA ASN A 267 10.72 -8.09 28.80
C ASN A 267 9.69 -7.02 28.41
N GLY A 268 8.64 -7.38 27.75
CA GLY A 268 7.57 -6.44 27.39
C GLY A 268 6.40 -7.19 26.77
N SER A 269 5.24 -7.05 27.39
CA SER A 269 3.98 -7.58 26.91
C SER A 269 3.76 -7.27 25.43
N TYR A 270 4.13 -8.21 24.58
CA TYR A 270 3.80 -8.18 23.17
C TYR A 270 2.32 -8.59 23.03
N VAL A 271 1.44 -7.63 23.14
CA VAL A 271 0.09 -7.78 22.62
C VAL A 271 0.25 -7.79 21.10
N ALA A 272 0.08 -8.95 20.48
CA ALA A 272 -0.10 -9.06 19.04
C ALA A 272 -1.09 -7.97 18.62
N GLY A 273 -0.58 -6.96 17.94
CA GLY A 273 -1.36 -5.78 17.59
C GLY A 273 -2.49 -6.19 16.68
N ARG A 274 -3.67 -6.35 17.25
CA ARG A 274 -4.89 -6.04 16.54
C ARG A 274 -4.69 -4.61 16.05
N SER A 275 -4.60 -4.43 14.75
CA SER A 275 -4.59 -3.09 14.17
C SER A 275 -5.87 -2.38 14.60
N GLN A 276 -5.74 -1.58 15.66
CA GLN A 276 -6.73 -0.56 15.97
C GLN A 276 -6.38 0.65 15.10
N HIS A 277 -6.99 0.71 13.94
CA HIS A 277 -7.18 1.97 13.26
C HIS A 277 -8.31 2.72 13.98
N ARG A 278 -7.93 3.72 14.74
CA ARG A 278 -8.79 4.86 15.01
C ARG A 278 -8.50 5.97 14.02
#